data_ff07d8f7fed56345cfcf645068505e85
#
_entry.id   ff07d8f7fed56345cfcf645068505e85
#
_cell.length_a   1.000
_cell.length_b   1.000
_cell.length_c   1.000
_cell.angle_alpha   90.00
_cell.angle_beta   90.00
_cell.angle_gamma   90.00
#
_symmetry.space_group_name_H-M   'P 1'
#
loop_
_entity.id
_entity.type
_entity.pdbx_description
1 polymer ?
#
loop_
_entity_poly.entity_id
_entity_poly.type
_entity_poly.pdbx_seq_one_letter_code
_entity_poly.pdbx_strand_id
1 'polypeptide(L)'
;MAGTLYLCATPIGNLEDMTYRAVRVLQEVDLIAAEDTRNSIKLLNHFEIKTPMTSYHEYNKIEKGHKLVEKLLDGTDIALITDAGTPGISDPGEELVKMCHEAGVTVTAVPGAAACITALTISGQGTRRFAFEAFLPTDKKERQAVLEEMKNETRTIVMYEAPHRLVRTLELLADTLGDRGVSICRELTKK
;
A
#
# COMPACT_ATOMS: atom_id res chain seq x y z
N MET A 1 4.11 -23.68 17.13
CA MET A 1 3.73 -22.27 17.39
C MET A 1 3.23 -21.72 16.08
N ALA A 2 2.25 -20.82 16.10
CA ALA A 2 1.82 -20.16 14.87
C ALA A 2 2.98 -19.35 14.27
N GLY A 3 3.01 -19.23 12.94
CA GLY A 3 3.93 -18.36 12.23
C GLY A 3 3.53 -16.88 12.34
N THR A 4 4.30 -16.02 11.71
CA THR A 4 4.13 -14.57 11.73
C THR A 4 3.80 -14.03 10.33
N LEU A 5 2.84 -13.11 10.24
CA LEU A 5 2.60 -12.33 9.04
C LEU A 5 3.47 -11.07 9.07
N TYR A 6 4.34 -10.91 8.05
CA TYR A 6 5.18 -9.73 7.86
C TYR A 6 4.64 -8.86 6.72
N LEU A 7 4.24 -7.63 6.99
CA LEU A 7 3.91 -6.66 5.95
C LEU A 7 5.20 -5.96 5.54
N CYS A 8 5.72 -6.29 4.36
CA CYS A 8 7.01 -5.77 3.90
C CYS A 8 6.80 -4.69 2.85
N ALA A 9 7.20 -3.46 3.16
CA ALA A 9 7.20 -2.38 2.18
C ALA A 9 8.23 -2.63 1.08
N THR A 10 7.84 -2.35 -0.17
CA THR A 10 8.67 -2.45 -1.37
C THR A 10 8.98 -1.06 -1.94
N PRO A 11 9.98 -0.92 -2.81
CA PRO A 11 10.31 0.36 -3.42
C PRO A 11 9.16 0.98 -4.23
N ILE A 12 9.07 2.30 -4.25
CA ILE A 12 8.07 3.08 -5.00
C ILE A 12 8.62 3.67 -6.31
N GLY A 13 9.71 3.11 -6.82
CA GLY A 13 10.32 3.54 -8.08
C GLY A 13 11.85 3.50 -8.11
N ASN A 14 12.51 3.31 -6.96
CA ASN A 14 13.95 3.19 -6.86
C ASN A 14 14.32 1.99 -5.98
N LEU A 15 15.02 1.02 -6.53
CA LEU A 15 15.42 -0.21 -5.82
C LEU A 15 16.33 0.06 -4.61
N GLU A 16 17.03 1.20 -4.58
CA GLU A 16 17.86 1.61 -3.44
C GLU A 16 17.04 1.93 -2.17
N ASP A 17 15.72 2.15 -2.32
CA ASP A 17 14.80 2.37 -1.19
C ASP A 17 14.38 1.06 -0.51
N MET A 18 14.84 -0.10 -0.99
CA MET A 18 14.62 -1.37 -0.33
C MET A 18 15.43 -1.46 0.96
N THR A 19 14.78 -1.75 2.08
CA THR A 19 15.50 -1.84 3.35
C THR A 19 16.24 -3.16 3.51
N TYR A 20 17.41 -3.15 4.17
CA TYR A 20 18.15 -4.38 4.52
C TYR A 20 17.26 -5.40 5.27
N ARG A 21 16.41 -4.90 6.18
CA ARG A 21 15.49 -5.76 6.93
C ARG A 21 14.43 -6.40 6.04
N ALA A 22 13.89 -5.68 5.05
CA ALA A 22 12.93 -6.25 4.12
C ALA A 22 13.57 -7.36 3.28
N VAL A 23 14.77 -7.15 2.75
CA VAL A 23 15.50 -8.19 2.02
C VAL A 23 15.70 -9.43 2.88
N ARG A 24 16.20 -9.25 4.11
CA ARG A 24 16.43 -10.37 5.04
C ARG A 24 15.13 -11.11 5.37
N VAL A 25 14.05 -10.41 5.72
CA VAL A 25 12.76 -11.05 6.03
C VAL A 25 12.22 -11.83 4.82
N LEU A 26 12.28 -11.26 3.62
CA LEU A 26 11.83 -11.93 2.40
C LEU A 26 12.66 -13.17 2.05
N GLN A 27 13.93 -13.24 2.51
CA GLN A 27 14.78 -14.42 2.36
C GLN A 27 14.52 -15.49 3.43
N GLU A 28 14.06 -15.08 4.63
CA GLU A 28 13.89 -15.96 5.80
C GLU A 28 12.49 -16.58 5.90
N VAL A 29 11.43 -15.92 5.39
CA VAL A 29 10.06 -16.45 5.45
C VAL A 29 9.87 -17.67 4.54
N ASP A 30 8.86 -18.49 4.85
CA ASP A 30 8.53 -19.69 4.10
C ASP A 30 7.78 -19.39 2.80
N LEU A 31 7.01 -18.28 2.77
CA LEU A 31 6.17 -17.92 1.65
C LEU A 31 6.04 -16.40 1.51
N ILE A 32 6.05 -15.92 0.27
CA ILE A 32 5.73 -14.53 -0.05
C ILE A 32 4.35 -14.48 -0.72
N ALA A 33 3.42 -13.73 -0.14
CA ALA A 33 2.15 -13.36 -0.76
C ALA A 33 2.35 -12.02 -1.49
N ALA A 34 2.14 -12.00 -2.80
CA ALA A 34 2.40 -10.84 -3.65
C ALA A 34 1.16 -10.44 -4.45
N GLU A 35 0.95 -9.14 -4.63
CA GLU A 35 -0.18 -8.61 -5.40
C GLU A 35 -0.12 -9.07 -6.87
N ASP A 36 0.97 -8.78 -7.57
CA ASP A 36 1.27 -9.32 -8.89
C ASP A 36 2.63 -10.04 -8.89
N THR A 37 2.58 -11.38 -8.95
CA THR A 37 3.78 -12.22 -8.94
C THR A 37 4.70 -11.97 -10.14
N ARG A 38 4.16 -11.48 -11.28
CA ARG A 38 4.93 -11.14 -12.49
C ARG A 38 5.79 -9.88 -12.30
N ASN A 39 5.30 -8.93 -11.52
CA ASN A 39 6.05 -7.73 -11.15
C ASN A 39 7.03 -8.05 -10.02
N SER A 40 6.56 -8.72 -8.99
CA SER A 40 7.35 -9.04 -7.81
C SER A 40 8.56 -9.92 -8.10
N ILE A 41 8.48 -10.85 -9.09
CA ILE A 41 9.63 -11.70 -9.45
C ILE A 41 10.85 -10.88 -9.90
N LYS A 42 10.65 -9.71 -10.50
CA LYS A 42 11.75 -8.83 -10.93
C LYS A 42 12.49 -8.26 -9.73
N LEU A 43 11.72 -7.82 -8.71
CA LEU A 43 12.26 -7.32 -7.44
C LEU A 43 13.01 -8.42 -6.70
N LEU A 44 12.40 -9.61 -6.55
CA LEU A 44 12.99 -10.73 -5.83
C LEU A 44 14.28 -11.22 -6.52
N ASN A 45 14.30 -11.30 -7.84
CA ASN A 45 15.49 -11.66 -8.60
C ASN A 45 16.62 -10.65 -8.41
N HIS A 46 16.31 -9.34 -8.36
CA HIS A 46 17.32 -8.30 -8.16
C HIS A 46 18.04 -8.44 -6.82
N PHE A 47 17.31 -8.85 -5.77
CA PHE A 47 17.86 -9.05 -4.42
C PHE A 47 18.20 -10.54 -4.13
N GLU A 48 18.24 -11.39 -5.16
CA GLU A 48 18.58 -12.82 -5.04
C GLU A 48 17.70 -13.59 -4.03
N ILE A 49 16.43 -13.16 -3.87
CA ILE A 49 15.44 -13.79 -3.01
C ILE A 49 14.80 -14.97 -3.76
N LYS A 50 14.91 -16.18 -3.18
CA LYS A 50 14.44 -17.43 -3.78
C LYS A 50 13.19 -18.01 -3.12
N THR A 51 12.64 -17.31 -2.15
CA THR A 51 11.45 -17.69 -1.38
C THR A 51 10.25 -17.91 -2.32
N PRO A 52 9.48 -18.98 -2.17
CA PRO A 52 8.30 -19.25 -2.98
C PRO A 52 7.28 -18.12 -2.90
N MET A 53 6.61 -17.84 -4.03
CA MET A 53 5.56 -16.83 -4.08
C MET A 53 4.18 -17.43 -4.35
N THR A 54 3.16 -16.74 -3.86
CA THR A 54 1.75 -16.94 -4.22
C THR A 54 1.07 -15.60 -4.46
N SER A 55 0.03 -15.57 -5.30
CA SER A 55 -0.74 -14.34 -5.53
C SER A 55 -1.69 -14.06 -4.36
N TYR A 56 -1.79 -12.77 -3.99
CA TYR A 56 -2.79 -12.23 -3.05
C TYR A 56 -3.17 -10.83 -3.52
N HIS A 57 -4.32 -10.67 -4.15
CA HIS A 57 -4.78 -9.43 -4.78
C HIS A 57 -6.27 -9.18 -4.48
N GLU A 58 -6.78 -8.02 -4.83
CA GLU A 58 -8.14 -7.56 -4.53
C GLU A 58 -9.22 -8.60 -4.89
N TYR A 59 -9.10 -9.28 -6.03
CA TYR A 59 -10.10 -10.23 -6.52
C TYR A 59 -10.07 -11.61 -5.84
N ASN A 60 -9.01 -11.96 -5.11
CA ASN A 60 -8.90 -13.24 -4.41
C ASN A 60 -8.70 -13.11 -2.90
N LYS A 61 -8.68 -11.88 -2.37
CA LYS A 61 -8.28 -11.58 -0.99
C LYS A 61 -9.02 -12.37 0.09
N ILE A 62 -10.30 -12.67 -0.10
CA ILE A 62 -11.09 -13.38 0.90
C ILE A 62 -10.73 -14.87 0.91
N GLU A 63 -10.90 -15.57 -0.23
CA GLU A 63 -10.60 -17.01 -0.30
C GLU A 63 -9.13 -17.30 0.00
N LYS A 64 -8.25 -16.51 -0.60
CA LYS A 64 -6.81 -16.68 -0.40
C LYS A 64 -6.36 -16.29 1.00
N GLY A 65 -7.00 -15.27 1.59
CA GLY A 65 -6.76 -14.85 2.98
C GLY A 65 -6.97 -15.98 3.97
N HIS A 66 -8.10 -16.70 3.88
CA HIS A 66 -8.35 -17.87 4.73
C HIS A 66 -7.24 -18.93 4.60
N LYS A 67 -6.82 -19.26 3.37
CA LYS A 67 -5.73 -20.23 3.13
C LYS A 67 -4.38 -19.76 3.68
N LEU A 68 -4.11 -18.47 3.66
CA LEU A 68 -2.87 -17.92 4.24
C LEU A 68 -2.92 -17.95 5.77
N VAL A 69 -4.07 -17.64 6.37
CA VAL A 69 -4.26 -17.72 7.83
C VAL A 69 -4.12 -19.17 8.32
N GLU A 70 -4.68 -20.16 7.60
CA GLU A 70 -4.47 -21.59 7.93
C GLU A 70 -2.98 -21.94 7.96
N LYS A 71 -2.22 -21.53 6.92
CA LYS A 71 -0.76 -21.78 6.87
C LYS A 71 -0.01 -21.09 8.03
N LEU A 72 -0.38 -19.85 8.37
CA LEU A 72 0.18 -19.14 9.51
C LEU A 72 -0.10 -19.87 10.83
N LEU A 73 -1.32 -20.39 11.03
CA LEU A 73 -1.67 -21.18 12.21
C LEU A 73 -0.88 -22.49 12.28
N ASP A 74 -0.55 -23.09 11.14
CA ASP A 74 0.29 -24.28 11.03
C ASP A 74 1.80 -24.01 11.22
N GLY A 75 2.18 -22.74 11.46
CA GLY A 75 3.56 -22.36 11.77
C GLY A 75 4.37 -21.81 10.59
N THR A 76 3.75 -21.59 9.43
CA THR A 76 4.39 -20.99 8.25
C THR A 76 4.56 -19.49 8.43
N ASP A 77 5.78 -18.95 8.31
CA ASP A 77 6.02 -17.51 8.26
C ASP A 77 5.72 -16.96 6.85
N ILE A 78 4.92 -15.90 6.78
CA ILE A 78 4.48 -15.33 5.49
C ILE A 78 4.82 -13.83 5.42
N ALA A 79 5.45 -13.40 4.32
CA ALA A 79 5.57 -11.98 4.00
C ALA A 79 4.52 -11.56 2.97
N LEU A 80 3.81 -10.47 3.25
CA LEU A 80 2.94 -9.80 2.29
C LEU A 80 3.70 -8.64 1.65
N ILE A 81 3.69 -8.57 0.32
CA ILE A 81 4.22 -7.45 -0.46
C ILE A 81 3.18 -7.00 -1.50
N THR A 82 3.25 -5.74 -1.90
CA THR A 82 2.46 -5.14 -2.98
C THR A 82 3.37 -4.71 -4.12
N ASP A 83 2.79 -4.26 -5.22
CA ASP A 83 3.56 -3.85 -6.40
C ASP A 83 4.51 -2.68 -6.11
N ALA A 84 4.10 -1.78 -5.22
CA ALA A 84 4.93 -0.64 -4.80
C ALA A 84 4.48 -0.08 -3.45
N GLY A 85 5.40 0.12 -2.52
CA GLY A 85 5.14 0.78 -1.24
C GLY A 85 4.73 -0.15 -0.12
N THR A 86 3.90 0.34 0.79
CA THR A 86 3.52 -0.32 2.04
C THR A 86 2.20 -1.09 1.87
N PRO A 87 2.19 -2.42 2.08
CA PRO A 87 0.97 -3.22 1.98
C PRO A 87 -0.13 -2.73 2.94
N GLY A 88 -1.40 -2.83 2.50
CA GLY A 88 -2.56 -2.41 3.28
C GLY A 88 -2.85 -0.90 3.26
N ILE A 89 -2.04 -0.11 2.56
CA ILE A 89 -2.28 1.34 2.36
C ILE A 89 -2.68 1.58 0.92
N SER A 90 -3.99 1.55 0.66
CA SER A 90 -4.58 1.62 -0.69
C SER A 90 -4.26 0.40 -1.59
N ASP A 91 -3.80 -0.66 -0.98
CA ASP A 91 -3.38 -1.91 -1.59
C ASP A 91 -3.94 -3.10 -0.80
N PRO A 92 -3.96 -4.33 -1.37
CA PRO A 92 -4.38 -5.53 -0.64
C PRO A 92 -3.57 -5.74 0.64
N GLY A 93 -4.25 -6.10 1.73
CA GLY A 93 -3.58 -6.39 3.01
C GLY A 93 -4.47 -6.17 4.22
N GLU A 94 -5.33 -5.17 4.21
CA GLU A 94 -6.22 -4.84 5.33
C GLU A 94 -7.02 -6.04 5.81
N GLU A 95 -7.70 -6.75 4.89
CA GLU A 95 -8.51 -7.92 5.24
C GLU A 95 -7.66 -9.08 5.79
N LEU A 96 -6.47 -9.31 5.24
CA LEU A 96 -5.57 -10.36 5.75
C LEU A 96 -5.10 -10.04 7.16
N VAL A 97 -4.73 -8.80 7.44
CA VAL A 97 -4.35 -8.33 8.78
C VAL A 97 -5.50 -8.54 9.77
N LYS A 98 -6.72 -8.17 9.39
CA LYS A 98 -7.93 -8.37 10.19
C LYS A 98 -8.15 -9.85 10.50
N MET A 99 -8.13 -10.70 9.47
CA MET A 99 -8.26 -12.17 9.64
C MET A 99 -7.17 -12.73 10.56
N CYS A 100 -5.94 -12.26 10.45
CA CYS A 100 -4.84 -12.68 11.34
C CYS A 100 -5.08 -12.29 12.79
N HIS A 101 -5.53 -11.05 13.04
CA HIS A 101 -5.88 -10.62 14.40
C HIS A 101 -7.03 -11.43 15.00
N GLU A 102 -8.08 -11.71 14.22
CA GLU A 102 -9.21 -12.55 14.62
C GLU A 102 -8.77 -13.98 14.96
N ALA A 103 -7.77 -14.50 14.24
CA ALA A 103 -7.21 -15.84 14.46
C ALA A 103 -6.09 -15.89 15.52
N GLY A 104 -5.70 -14.76 16.12
CA GLY A 104 -4.61 -14.71 17.11
C GLY A 104 -3.22 -14.89 16.51
N VAL A 105 -3.05 -14.68 15.19
CA VAL A 105 -1.77 -14.75 14.51
C VAL A 105 -1.00 -13.44 14.73
N THR A 106 0.30 -13.55 14.98
CA THR A 106 1.18 -12.39 15.13
C THR A 106 1.34 -11.67 13.77
N VAL A 107 1.08 -10.37 13.78
CA VAL A 107 1.30 -9.49 12.61
C VAL A 107 2.36 -8.45 12.96
N THR A 108 3.33 -8.26 12.08
CA THR A 108 4.37 -7.25 12.23
C THR A 108 4.64 -6.52 10.91
N ALA A 109 5.08 -5.28 10.99
CA ALA A 109 5.45 -4.50 9.82
C ALA A 109 6.96 -4.37 9.68
N VAL A 110 7.42 -4.42 8.43
CA VAL A 110 8.78 -4.04 8.03
C VAL A 110 8.68 -2.69 7.33
N PRO A 111 8.95 -1.57 8.03
CA PRO A 111 8.83 -0.22 7.49
C PRO A 111 9.68 -0.01 6.25
N GLY A 112 9.19 0.82 5.35
CA GLY A 112 9.90 1.21 4.14
C GLY A 112 9.16 2.32 3.40
N ALA A 113 9.28 2.35 2.09
CA ALA A 113 8.72 3.39 1.26
C ALA A 113 7.18 3.46 1.34
N ALA A 114 6.68 4.69 1.43
CA ALA A 114 5.25 5.02 1.35
C ALA A 114 5.08 6.32 0.56
N ALA A 115 4.44 6.24 -0.61
CA ALA A 115 4.34 7.37 -1.53
C ALA A 115 3.62 8.59 -0.90
N CYS A 116 2.54 8.35 -0.15
CA CYS A 116 1.77 9.41 0.53
C CYS A 116 2.62 10.19 1.54
N ILE A 117 3.42 9.50 2.34
CA ILE A 117 4.30 10.14 3.33
C ILE A 117 5.47 10.84 2.63
N THR A 118 6.09 10.19 1.65
CA THR A 118 7.18 10.79 0.87
C THR A 118 6.73 12.07 0.18
N ALA A 119 5.56 12.06 -0.47
CA ALA A 119 4.97 13.23 -1.11
C ALA A 119 4.67 14.34 -0.09
N LEU A 120 4.05 14.00 1.03
CA LEU A 120 3.70 14.97 2.07
C LEU A 120 4.92 15.69 2.63
N THR A 121 6.02 14.96 2.88
CA THR A 121 7.23 15.56 3.47
C THR A 121 7.90 16.62 2.59
N ILE A 122 7.76 16.51 1.26
CA ILE A 122 8.38 17.46 0.31
C ILE A 122 7.38 18.44 -0.32
N SER A 123 6.10 18.31 0.00
CA SER A 123 5.02 19.09 -0.63
C SER A 123 5.01 20.58 -0.27
N GLY A 124 5.64 20.95 0.84
CA GLY A 124 5.51 22.30 1.42
C GLY A 124 4.17 22.56 2.11
N GLN A 125 3.27 21.57 2.19
CA GLN A 125 1.98 21.65 2.89
C GLN A 125 2.14 21.35 4.39
N GLY A 126 1.09 21.62 5.16
CA GLY A 126 1.09 21.31 6.59
C GLY A 126 1.16 19.80 6.86
N THR A 127 2.18 19.36 7.58
CA THR A 127 2.42 17.92 7.85
C THR A 127 1.95 17.47 9.23
N ARG A 128 1.66 18.41 10.15
CA ARG A 128 1.31 18.07 11.53
C ARG A 128 0.00 17.28 11.64
N ARG A 129 -0.98 17.62 10.80
CA ARG A 129 -2.28 16.96 10.72
C ARG A 129 -2.64 16.81 9.26
N PHE A 130 -2.93 15.60 8.82
CA PHE A 130 -3.35 15.30 7.46
C PHE A 130 -4.41 14.20 7.44
N ALA A 131 -5.15 14.13 6.37
CA ALA A 131 -6.09 13.06 6.04
C ALA A 131 -5.61 12.36 4.78
N PHE A 132 -5.65 11.03 4.75
CA PHE A 132 -5.34 10.22 3.58
C PHE A 132 -6.63 9.66 2.99
N GLU A 133 -6.92 10.04 1.74
CA GLU A 133 -8.16 9.69 1.04
C GLU A 133 -7.94 8.66 -0.07
N ALA A 134 -6.74 8.09 -0.17
CA ALA A 134 -6.41 7.12 -1.22
C ALA A 134 -6.81 7.61 -2.64
N PHE A 135 -7.48 6.76 -3.44
CA PHE A 135 -8.05 7.14 -4.73
C PHE A 135 -9.51 7.54 -4.59
N LEU A 136 -9.93 8.59 -5.28
CA LEU A 136 -11.35 8.90 -5.38
C LEU A 136 -12.13 7.73 -6.01
N PRO A 137 -13.30 7.37 -5.47
CA PRO A 137 -14.14 6.31 -6.02
C PRO A 137 -14.48 6.56 -7.50
N THR A 138 -14.52 5.49 -8.28
CA THR A 138 -14.96 5.55 -9.68
C THR A 138 -16.47 5.68 -9.80
N ASP A 139 -17.22 5.11 -8.86
CA ASP A 139 -18.66 5.32 -8.77
C ASP A 139 -19.00 6.78 -8.50
N LYS A 140 -19.97 7.31 -9.22
CA LYS A 140 -20.33 8.74 -9.14
C LYS A 140 -20.94 9.12 -7.78
N LYS A 141 -21.76 8.25 -7.21
CA LYS A 141 -22.47 8.52 -5.95
C LYS A 141 -21.51 8.48 -4.77
N GLU A 142 -20.67 7.45 -4.72
CA GLU A 142 -19.63 7.31 -3.69
C GLU A 142 -18.63 8.47 -3.75
N ARG A 143 -18.16 8.79 -4.96
CA ARG A 143 -17.24 9.92 -5.17
C ARG A 143 -17.84 11.24 -4.70
N GLN A 144 -19.14 11.49 -4.98
CA GLN A 144 -19.81 12.70 -4.55
C GLN A 144 -19.91 12.78 -3.02
N ALA A 145 -20.13 11.65 -2.34
CA ALA A 145 -20.16 11.60 -0.88
C ALA A 145 -18.79 11.97 -0.29
N VAL A 146 -17.70 11.37 -0.80
CA VAL A 146 -16.33 11.69 -0.37
C VAL A 146 -16.00 13.16 -0.62
N LEU A 147 -16.35 13.70 -1.78
CA LEU A 147 -16.12 15.13 -2.10
C LEU A 147 -16.87 16.06 -1.17
N GLU A 148 -18.09 15.69 -0.76
CA GLU A 148 -18.87 16.52 0.18
C GLU A 148 -18.25 16.53 1.58
N GLU A 149 -17.73 15.39 2.04
CA GLU A 149 -16.97 15.31 3.30
C GLU A 149 -15.69 16.15 3.25
N MET A 150 -14.97 16.10 2.12
CA MET A 150 -13.74 16.86 1.91
C MET A 150 -13.92 18.38 1.97
N LYS A 151 -15.11 18.92 1.69
CA LYS A 151 -15.39 20.38 1.79
C LYS A 151 -15.09 20.96 3.16
N ASN A 152 -15.35 20.18 4.20
CA ASN A 152 -15.17 20.60 5.58
C ASN A 152 -13.80 20.19 6.16
N GLU A 153 -12.97 19.51 5.37
CA GLU A 153 -11.65 19.08 5.83
C GLU A 153 -10.65 20.23 5.82
N THR A 154 -10.15 20.56 7.00
CA THR A 154 -9.19 21.66 7.21
C THR A 154 -7.73 21.22 7.24
N ARG A 155 -7.50 19.91 7.31
CA ARG A 155 -6.15 19.33 7.29
C ARG A 155 -5.63 19.26 5.85
N THR A 156 -4.34 18.99 5.71
CA THR A 156 -3.78 18.59 4.41
C THR A 156 -4.41 17.28 3.97
N ILE A 157 -5.01 17.25 2.79
CA ILE A 157 -5.57 16.03 2.20
C ILE A 157 -4.50 15.43 1.29
N VAL A 158 -4.17 14.17 1.50
CA VAL A 158 -3.24 13.41 0.66
C VAL A 158 -4.03 12.38 -0.12
N MET A 159 -3.86 12.37 -1.44
CA MET A 159 -4.60 11.51 -2.34
C MET A 159 -3.67 10.82 -3.33
N TYR A 160 -4.09 9.68 -3.84
CA TYR A 160 -3.51 9.06 -5.02
C TYR A 160 -4.35 9.32 -6.25
N GLU A 161 -3.69 9.52 -7.39
CA GLU A 161 -4.40 9.63 -8.65
C GLU A 161 -3.57 9.06 -9.81
N ALA A 162 -4.27 8.40 -10.74
CA ALA A 162 -3.65 7.89 -11.95
C ALA A 162 -3.34 9.04 -12.93
N PRO A 163 -2.17 9.05 -13.60
CA PRO A 163 -1.76 10.16 -14.47
C PRO A 163 -2.79 10.54 -15.53
N HIS A 164 -3.48 9.56 -16.11
CA HIS A 164 -4.49 9.78 -17.16
C HIS A 164 -5.81 10.40 -16.64
N ARG A 165 -6.04 10.39 -15.32
CA ARG A 165 -7.23 10.97 -14.69
C ARG A 165 -6.94 12.33 -14.03
N LEU A 166 -5.67 12.68 -13.84
CA LEU A 166 -5.23 13.80 -13.01
C LEU A 166 -5.92 15.13 -13.36
N VAL A 167 -5.96 15.52 -14.63
CA VAL A 167 -6.56 16.79 -15.04
C VAL A 167 -8.03 16.87 -14.65
N ARG A 168 -8.79 15.82 -14.97
CA ARG A 168 -10.22 15.75 -14.64
C ARG A 168 -10.47 15.76 -13.13
N THR A 169 -9.60 15.12 -12.37
CA THR A 169 -9.70 15.10 -10.90
C THR A 169 -9.38 16.48 -10.32
N LEU A 170 -8.38 17.19 -10.85
CA LEU A 170 -8.08 18.56 -10.41
C LEU A 170 -9.21 19.53 -10.71
N GLU A 171 -9.84 19.45 -11.89
CA GLU A 171 -11.03 20.24 -12.23
C GLU A 171 -12.17 19.97 -11.23
N LEU A 172 -12.44 18.71 -10.95
CA LEU A 172 -13.47 18.30 -10.00
C LEU A 172 -13.19 18.80 -8.57
N LEU A 173 -11.92 18.74 -8.14
CA LEU A 173 -11.51 19.25 -6.83
C LEU A 173 -11.61 20.78 -6.76
N ALA A 174 -11.22 21.51 -7.81
CA ALA A 174 -11.37 22.95 -7.88
C ALA A 174 -12.84 23.39 -7.79
N ASP A 175 -13.73 22.72 -8.52
CA ASP A 175 -15.17 22.96 -8.47
C ASP A 175 -15.77 22.68 -7.09
N THR A 176 -15.22 21.68 -6.37
CA THR A 176 -15.78 21.23 -5.10
C THR A 176 -15.18 21.98 -3.90
N LEU A 177 -13.86 22.16 -3.88
CA LEU A 177 -13.10 22.67 -2.73
C LEU A 177 -12.72 24.15 -2.88
N GLY A 178 -12.96 24.74 -4.06
CA GLY A 178 -12.55 26.10 -4.37
C GLY A 178 -11.03 26.24 -4.54
N ASP A 179 -10.54 27.46 -4.34
CA ASP A 179 -9.13 27.83 -4.51
C ASP A 179 -8.31 27.39 -3.30
N ARG A 180 -7.85 26.14 -3.32
CA ARG A 180 -6.93 25.54 -2.34
C ARG A 180 -5.55 25.31 -2.96
N GLY A 181 -4.50 25.57 -2.18
CA GLY A 181 -3.14 25.22 -2.58
C GLY A 181 -2.99 23.71 -2.80
N VAL A 182 -2.38 23.32 -3.90
CA VAL A 182 -2.14 21.91 -4.27
C VAL A 182 -0.66 21.67 -4.60
N SER A 183 -0.15 20.52 -4.20
CA SER A 183 1.17 20.02 -4.59
C SER A 183 1.00 18.71 -5.32
N ILE A 184 1.52 18.61 -6.56
CA ILE A 184 1.45 17.41 -7.38
C ILE A 184 2.83 16.75 -7.34
N CYS A 185 2.86 15.52 -6.85
CA CYS A 185 4.06 14.71 -6.73
C CYS A 185 3.97 13.50 -7.66
N ARG A 186 4.97 13.32 -8.51
CA ARG A 186 5.05 12.21 -9.45
C ARG A 186 6.48 11.71 -9.59
N GLU A 187 6.65 10.38 -9.64
CA GLU A 187 7.93 9.71 -9.89
C GLU A 187 9.06 10.18 -8.95
N LEU A 188 8.70 10.39 -7.66
CA LEU A 188 9.54 11.04 -6.66
C LEU A 188 10.92 10.40 -6.45
N THR A 189 11.02 9.09 -6.65
CA THR A 189 12.24 8.31 -6.37
C THR A 189 12.88 7.75 -7.64
N LYS A 190 12.23 7.89 -8.80
CA LYS A 190 12.79 7.40 -10.07
C LYS A 190 14.05 8.18 -10.46
N LYS A 191 15.03 7.43 -10.97
CA LYS A 191 16.27 7.95 -11.57
C LYS A 191 16.12 8.13 -13.07
#